data_61a329f5911480366bfb5011e8a607d0
#
_entry.id   61a329f5911480366bfb5011e8a607d0
#
_cell.length_a   1.000
_cell.length_b   1.000
_cell.length_c   1.000
_cell.angle_alpha   90.00
_cell.angle_beta   90.00
_cell.angle_gamma   90.00
#
_symmetry.space_group_name_H-M   'P 1'
#
loop_
_entity.id
_entity.type
_entity.pdbx_description
1 polymer ?
#
loop_
_entity_poly.entity_id
_entity_poly.type
_entity_poly.pdbx_seq_one_letter_code
_entity_poly.pdbx_strand_id
1 'polypeptide(L)'
;MKIVLVIDQFDDANNGTTISAQRFARALIAHGNQVRVIACGKPADYKYAVRQMRFLPVVEHLITSQGMRLAIPNRHVFEKAAAWADVVHFMMPSPLGIMGLRHVEKLGIPHTAAFHCQPENITFSVHLGNNRRANDFVYNRFRDTFFNRFTHIHCPSRMIADQLRQHGYTAQLHVISNGISPAYFYQKREKEDFLKGKFAVLMIGRYSGEKRQDVLINACAKSRHASHLQLILAGKGPTEKKLRRLCEERLANPAVMEFYSPQRLIEMIGQCDLYVHTSDAEIEAMSCMEAFACGLVPVIAQSPRSATPQFALDERSLFPAGDSAALARRIDYWFEHPEERREMEKRYAESARDYSLENSILQTEEMFRMAIHEIRS
;
A
#
# COMPACT_ATOMS: atom_id res chain seq x y z
N MET A 1 -7.01 -14.83 -20.44
CA MET A 1 -8.37 -14.50 -19.91
C MET A 1 -8.73 -13.07 -20.26
N LYS A 2 -10.02 -12.77 -20.36
CA LYS A 2 -10.57 -11.41 -20.44
C LYS A 2 -10.97 -10.95 -19.05
N ILE A 3 -10.25 -10.00 -18.49
CA ILE A 3 -10.38 -9.56 -17.09
C ILE A 3 -10.88 -8.12 -17.06
N VAL A 4 -11.91 -7.86 -16.25
CA VAL A 4 -12.37 -6.50 -15.95
C VAL A 4 -12.00 -6.15 -14.52
N LEU A 5 -11.22 -5.10 -14.32
CA LEU A 5 -10.93 -4.53 -13.01
C LEU A 5 -11.94 -3.41 -12.71
N VAL A 6 -12.57 -3.44 -11.55
CA VAL A 6 -13.52 -2.41 -11.09
C VAL A 6 -12.87 -1.60 -9.99
N ILE A 7 -12.57 -0.34 -10.30
CA ILE A 7 -11.95 0.61 -9.37
C ILE A 7 -12.47 2.03 -9.65
N ASP A 8 -12.67 2.84 -8.64
CA ASP A 8 -13.23 4.18 -8.81
C ASP A 8 -12.31 5.12 -9.60
N GLN A 9 -11.00 5.03 -9.38
CA GLN A 9 -9.98 5.87 -10.00
C GLN A 9 -8.84 5.00 -10.53
N PHE A 10 -8.42 5.23 -11.79
CA PHE A 10 -7.35 4.44 -12.41
C PHE A 10 -6.25 5.31 -13.06
N ASP A 11 -6.59 6.47 -13.63
CA ASP A 11 -5.64 7.27 -14.41
C ASP A 11 -4.58 7.98 -13.54
N ASP A 12 -4.98 8.47 -12.38
CA ASP A 12 -4.12 9.22 -11.47
C ASP A 12 -3.62 8.32 -10.31
N ALA A 13 -2.36 7.98 -10.30
CA ALA A 13 -1.73 7.12 -9.28
C ALA A 13 -1.47 7.89 -7.95
N ASN A 14 -2.54 8.39 -7.32
CA ASN A 14 -2.46 9.24 -6.12
C ASN A 14 -2.55 8.47 -4.78
N ASN A 15 -2.85 7.17 -4.84
CA ASN A 15 -2.98 6.31 -3.66
C ASN A 15 -2.50 4.88 -3.95
N GLY A 16 -2.23 4.11 -2.89
CA GLY A 16 -1.67 2.77 -3.00
C GLY A 16 -2.56 1.79 -3.79
N THR A 17 -3.89 1.85 -3.63
CA THR A 17 -4.83 0.97 -4.33
C THR A 17 -4.78 1.20 -5.85
N THR A 18 -4.74 2.46 -6.29
CA THR A 18 -4.62 2.81 -7.71
C THR A 18 -3.29 2.36 -8.30
N ILE A 19 -2.19 2.55 -7.54
CA ILE A 19 -0.85 2.09 -7.95
C ILE A 19 -0.84 0.56 -8.12
N SER A 20 -1.39 -0.19 -7.15
CA SER A 20 -1.52 -1.64 -7.23
C SER A 20 -2.35 -2.07 -8.43
N ALA A 21 -3.53 -1.47 -8.64
CA ALA A 21 -4.40 -1.78 -9.77
C ALA A 21 -3.70 -1.56 -11.13
N GLN A 22 -2.96 -0.46 -11.28
CA GLN A 22 -2.20 -0.20 -12.50
C GLN A 22 -1.06 -1.20 -12.71
N ARG A 23 -0.34 -1.58 -11.64
CA ARG A 23 0.73 -2.59 -11.70
C ARG A 23 0.18 -3.95 -12.10
N PHE A 24 -0.89 -4.39 -11.44
CA PHE A 24 -1.57 -5.64 -11.75
C PHE A 24 -2.10 -5.65 -13.20
N ALA A 25 -2.78 -4.59 -13.63
CA ALA A 25 -3.27 -4.51 -15.01
C ALA A 25 -2.14 -4.67 -16.05
N ARG A 26 -1.02 -3.95 -15.88
CA ARG A 26 0.13 -4.05 -16.78
C ARG A 26 0.77 -5.43 -16.76
N ALA A 27 0.92 -6.02 -15.58
CA ALA A 27 1.55 -7.33 -15.43
C ALA A 27 0.64 -8.45 -15.98
N LEU A 28 -0.68 -8.43 -15.74
CA LEU A 28 -1.63 -9.34 -16.35
C LEU A 28 -1.63 -9.26 -17.88
N ILE A 29 -1.52 -8.05 -18.46
CA ILE A 29 -1.38 -7.86 -19.91
C ILE A 29 -0.07 -8.48 -20.41
N ALA A 30 1.04 -8.25 -19.71
CA ALA A 30 2.34 -8.85 -20.04
C ALA A 30 2.31 -10.39 -20.00
N HIS A 31 1.47 -10.98 -19.16
CA HIS A 31 1.19 -12.43 -19.09
C HIS A 31 0.20 -12.92 -20.16
N GLY A 32 -0.17 -12.09 -21.15
CA GLY A 32 -1.02 -12.48 -22.26
C GLY A 32 -2.53 -12.40 -21.98
N ASN A 33 -2.95 -11.78 -20.88
CA ASN A 33 -4.36 -11.53 -20.63
C ASN A 33 -4.84 -10.25 -21.32
N GLN A 34 -6.13 -10.18 -21.59
CA GLN A 34 -6.79 -8.96 -22.03
C GLN A 34 -7.41 -8.29 -20.80
N VAL A 35 -6.99 -7.08 -20.48
CA VAL A 35 -7.48 -6.36 -19.30
C VAL A 35 -8.21 -5.09 -19.70
N ARG A 36 -9.41 -4.89 -19.15
CA ARG A 36 -10.15 -3.64 -19.21
C ARG A 36 -10.51 -3.17 -17.81
N VAL A 37 -10.79 -1.88 -17.69
CA VAL A 37 -11.04 -1.26 -16.38
C VAL A 37 -12.38 -0.53 -16.42
N ILE A 38 -13.19 -0.66 -15.36
CA ILE A 38 -14.31 0.24 -15.09
C ILE A 38 -13.82 1.29 -14.10
N ALA A 39 -13.71 2.54 -14.54
CA ALA A 39 -13.24 3.64 -13.67
C ALA A 39 -13.81 4.99 -14.12
N CYS A 40 -13.75 6.00 -13.23
CA CYS A 40 -14.04 7.37 -13.64
C CYS A 40 -12.91 7.94 -14.53
N GLY A 41 -13.24 8.94 -15.33
CA GLY A 41 -12.31 9.65 -16.20
C GLY A 41 -12.70 9.63 -17.67
N LYS A 42 -11.74 9.92 -18.55
CA LYS A 42 -11.98 9.94 -19.99
C LYS A 42 -12.08 8.51 -20.54
N PRO A 43 -12.94 8.25 -21.54
CA PRO A 43 -12.96 6.97 -22.25
C PRO A 43 -11.62 6.66 -22.90
N ALA A 44 -11.25 5.36 -22.92
CA ALA A 44 -10.10 4.82 -23.63
C ALA A 44 -10.39 3.37 -24.02
N ASP A 45 -9.64 2.80 -24.96
CA ASP A 45 -9.88 1.45 -25.49
C ASP A 45 -9.83 0.37 -24.38
N TYR A 46 -8.99 0.60 -23.37
CA TYR A 46 -8.85 -0.27 -22.20
C TYR A 46 -9.84 0.06 -21.07
N LYS A 47 -10.68 1.12 -21.21
CA LYS A 47 -11.48 1.64 -20.10
C LYS A 47 -12.94 1.88 -20.45
N TYR A 48 -13.81 1.26 -19.69
CA TYR A 48 -15.21 1.59 -19.62
C TYR A 48 -15.40 2.76 -18.66
N ALA A 49 -15.53 3.98 -19.19
CA ALA A 49 -15.60 5.18 -18.38
C ALA A 49 -16.96 5.34 -17.69
N VAL A 50 -16.92 5.69 -16.42
CA VAL A 50 -18.08 6.10 -15.60
C VAL A 50 -17.88 7.52 -15.09
N ARG A 51 -19.00 8.16 -14.66
CA ARG A 51 -18.94 9.53 -14.14
C ARG A 51 -18.36 9.56 -12.72
N GLN A 52 -17.58 10.59 -12.41
CA GLN A 52 -17.16 10.86 -11.04
C GLN A 52 -18.36 11.30 -10.20
N MET A 53 -18.47 10.76 -8.97
CA MET A 53 -19.41 11.22 -7.96
C MET A 53 -18.91 12.55 -7.37
N ARG A 54 -19.84 13.50 -7.21
CA ARG A 54 -19.55 14.78 -6.59
C ARG A 54 -20.26 14.86 -5.25
N PHE A 55 -19.63 15.47 -4.27
CA PHE A 55 -20.13 15.63 -2.92
C PHE A 55 -20.21 17.11 -2.54
N LEU A 56 -20.81 17.38 -1.39
CA LEU A 56 -20.69 18.70 -0.76
C LEU A 56 -19.20 19.02 -0.50
N PRO A 57 -18.81 20.32 -0.56
CA PRO A 57 -17.39 20.71 -0.53
C PRO A 57 -16.57 20.11 0.62
N VAL A 58 -17.15 19.99 1.82
CA VAL A 58 -16.46 19.42 3.00
C VAL A 58 -16.17 17.93 2.80
N VAL A 59 -17.14 17.15 2.30
CA VAL A 59 -16.99 15.71 2.05
C VAL A 59 -16.05 15.47 0.85
N GLU A 60 -16.20 16.28 -0.20
CA GLU A 60 -15.30 16.24 -1.37
C GLU A 60 -13.86 16.50 -0.95
N HIS A 61 -13.61 17.50 -0.11
CA HIS A 61 -12.28 17.78 0.43
C HIS A 61 -11.72 16.62 1.25
N LEU A 62 -12.52 15.97 2.08
CA LEU A 62 -12.10 14.82 2.87
C LEU A 62 -11.68 13.65 1.97
N ILE A 63 -12.45 13.33 0.93
CA ILE A 63 -12.18 12.24 -0.01
C ILE A 63 -10.95 12.56 -0.87
N THR A 64 -10.87 13.76 -1.43
CA THR A 64 -9.77 14.17 -2.30
C THR A 64 -8.44 14.36 -1.55
N SER A 65 -8.49 14.78 -0.28
CA SER A 65 -7.29 14.85 0.57
C SER A 65 -6.67 13.48 0.83
N GLN A 66 -7.47 12.40 0.71
CA GLN A 66 -7.00 11.02 0.73
C GLN A 66 -6.44 10.54 -0.62
N GLY A 67 -6.40 11.41 -1.64
CA GLY A 67 -6.02 11.04 -3.00
C GLY A 67 -7.07 10.16 -3.70
N MET A 68 -8.31 10.16 -3.21
CA MET A 68 -9.39 9.31 -3.74
C MET A 68 -10.42 10.12 -4.52
N ARG A 69 -11.03 9.45 -5.49
CA ARG A 69 -12.26 9.90 -6.18
C ARG A 69 -13.22 8.73 -6.19
N LEU A 70 -14.51 8.98 -5.99
CA LEU A 70 -15.55 7.96 -6.10
C LEU A 70 -16.29 8.07 -7.42
N ALA A 71 -16.75 6.94 -7.94
CA ALA A 71 -17.43 6.85 -9.24
C ALA A 71 -18.90 6.49 -9.10
N ILE A 72 -19.73 7.01 -10.03
CA ILE A 72 -21.14 6.68 -10.11
C ILE A 72 -21.29 5.40 -10.93
N PRO A 73 -21.89 4.33 -10.39
CA PRO A 73 -22.14 3.10 -11.14
C PRO A 73 -23.11 3.36 -12.31
N ASN A 74 -22.86 2.70 -13.44
CA ASN A 74 -23.71 2.78 -14.62
C ASN A 74 -24.03 1.36 -15.11
N ARG A 75 -25.31 1.01 -15.09
CA ARG A 75 -25.81 -0.33 -15.47
C ARG A 75 -25.31 -0.77 -16.85
N HIS A 76 -25.48 0.06 -17.88
CA HIS A 76 -25.06 -0.30 -19.25
C HIS A 76 -23.56 -0.53 -19.38
N VAL A 77 -22.76 0.22 -18.60
CA VAL A 77 -21.30 0.01 -18.56
C VAL A 77 -20.98 -1.35 -17.98
N PHE A 78 -21.63 -1.74 -16.87
CA PHE A 78 -21.44 -3.06 -16.27
C PHE A 78 -21.93 -4.19 -17.18
N GLU A 79 -23.09 -4.06 -17.81
CA GLU A 79 -23.63 -5.05 -18.76
C GLU A 79 -22.69 -5.25 -19.96
N LYS A 80 -22.17 -4.16 -20.53
CA LYS A 80 -21.20 -4.21 -21.63
C LYS A 80 -19.86 -4.85 -21.22
N ALA A 81 -19.37 -4.48 -20.04
CA ALA A 81 -18.11 -5.02 -19.52
C ALA A 81 -18.25 -6.51 -19.16
N ALA A 82 -19.34 -6.88 -18.51
CA ALA A 82 -19.64 -8.27 -18.14
C ALA A 82 -19.79 -9.19 -19.35
N ALA A 83 -20.49 -8.73 -20.40
CA ALA A 83 -20.63 -9.50 -21.66
C ALA A 83 -19.29 -9.78 -22.36
N TRP A 84 -18.27 -8.98 -22.09
CA TRP A 84 -16.93 -9.16 -22.64
C TRP A 84 -16.01 -10.02 -21.73
N ALA A 85 -16.23 -10.01 -20.41
CA ALA A 85 -15.31 -10.55 -19.42
C ALA A 85 -15.45 -12.07 -19.21
N ASP A 86 -14.34 -12.75 -18.97
CA ASP A 86 -14.31 -14.08 -18.35
C ASP A 86 -14.45 -13.98 -16.82
N VAL A 87 -13.92 -12.91 -16.22
CA VAL A 87 -13.96 -12.62 -14.78
C VAL A 87 -13.96 -11.11 -14.51
N VAL A 88 -14.68 -10.69 -13.46
CA VAL A 88 -14.71 -9.31 -12.98
C VAL A 88 -14.08 -9.25 -11.58
N HIS A 89 -13.04 -8.43 -11.41
CA HIS A 89 -12.32 -8.26 -10.15
C HIS A 89 -12.58 -6.89 -9.54
N PHE A 90 -13.12 -6.87 -8.33
CA PHE A 90 -13.48 -5.65 -7.63
C PHE A 90 -12.39 -5.24 -6.63
N MET A 91 -11.85 -4.03 -6.80
CA MET A 91 -10.72 -3.54 -5.98
C MET A 91 -11.15 -2.90 -4.65
N MET A 92 -12.40 -2.46 -4.52
CA MET A 92 -12.87 -1.71 -3.34
C MET A 92 -14.36 -1.87 -3.07
N PRO A 93 -14.81 -1.83 -1.78
CA PRO A 93 -16.21 -1.81 -1.38
C PRO A 93 -16.82 -0.40 -1.48
N SER A 94 -16.59 0.27 -2.61
CA SER A 94 -17.12 1.59 -2.92
C SER A 94 -18.56 1.54 -3.45
N PRO A 95 -19.27 2.67 -3.59
CA PRO A 95 -20.56 2.70 -4.28
C PRO A 95 -20.52 2.08 -5.67
N LEU A 96 -19.44 2.32 -6.44
CA LEU A 96 -19.19 1.67 -7.74
C LEU A 96 -19.14 0.15 -7.60
N GLY A 97 -18.35 -0.35 -6.65
CA GLY A 97 -18.19 -1.78 -6.39
C GLY A 97 -19.48 -2.44 -5.92
N ILE A 98 -20.14 -1.91 -4.87
CA ILE A 98 -21.34 -2.49 -4.26
C ILE A 98 -22.51 -2.55 -5.26
N MET A 99 -22.74 -1.48 -6.02
CA MET A 99 -23.83 -1.46 -7.00
C MET A 99 -23.46 -2.23 -8.27
N GLY A 100 -22.20 -2.17 -8.69
CA GLY A 100 -21.70 -2.92 -9.83
C GLY A 100 -21.79 -4.42 -9.64
N LEU A 101 -21.45 -4.91 -8.44
CA LEU A 101 -21.56 -6.33 -8.08
C LEU A 101 -22.95 -6.90 -8.33
N ARG A 102 -24.01 -6.14 -7.99
CA ARG A 102 -25.42 -6.57 -8.23
C ARG A 102 -25.72 -6.83 -9.71
N HIS A 103 -25.07 -6.09 -10.61
CA HIS A 103 -25.24 -6.30 -12.05
C HIS A 103 -24.46 -7.52 -12.55
N VAL A 104 -23.24 -7.72 -12.06
CA VAL A 104 -22.37 -8.85 -12.43
C VAL A 104 -22.98 -10.18 -11.96
N GLU A 105 -23.49 -10.23 -10.73
CA GLU A 105 -24.18 -11.42 -10.18
C GLU A 105 -25.42 -11.80 -10.98
N LYS A 106 -26.28 -10.81 -11.34
CA LYS A 106 -27.49 -11.06 -12.14
C LYS A 106 -27.17 -11.64 -13.52
N LEU A 107 -25.99 -11.40 -14.03
CA LEU A 107 -25.54 -11.93 -15.32
C LEU A 107 -24.77 -13.25 -15.18
N GLY A 108 -24.58 -13.75 -13.95
CA GLY A 108 -23.87 -15.01 -13.68
C GLY A 108 -22.39 -14.98 -14.08
N ILE A 109 -21.76 -13.81 -14.09
CA ILE A 109 -20.35 -13.67 -14.47
C ILE A 109 -19.44 -13.95 -13.27
N PRO A 110 -18.37 -14.78 -13.44
CA PRO A 110 -17.37 -15.02 -12.41
C PRO A 110 -16.81 -13.71 -11.86
N HIS A 111 -16.74 -13.61 -10.52
CA HIS A 111 -16.26 -12.39 -9.90
C HIS A 111 -15.49 -12.66 -8.60
N THR A 112 -14.51 -11.83 -8.36
CA THR A 112 -13.62 -11.86 -7.19
C THR A 112 -13.46 -10.46 -6.61
N ALA A 113 -12.97 -10.34 -5.39
CA ALA A 113 -12.67 -9.05 -4.78
C ALA A 113 -11.25 -8.99 -4.22
N ALA A 114 -10.72 -7.79 -4.06
CA ALA A 114 -9.51 -7.52 -3.30
C ALA A 114 -9.81 -6.66 -2.07
N PHE A 115 -9.17 -6.99 -0.95
CA PHE A 115 -9.28 -6.21 0.27
C PHE A 115 -8.14 -5.19 0.36
N HIS A 116 -8.30 -4.05 -0.33
CA HIS A 116 -7.31 -2.97 -0.35
C HIS A 116 -7.69 -1.75 0.51
N CYS A 117 -8.81 -1.82 1.24
CA CYS A 117 -9.28 -0.71 2.06
C CYS A 117 -9.42 -1.16 3.52
N GLN A 118 -8.36 -0.98 4.31
CA GLN A 118 -8.39 -1.28 5.74
C GLN A 118 -9.29 -0.28 6.47
N PRO A 119 -10.26 -0.72 7.29
CA PRO A 119 -11.15 0.13 8.06
C PRO A 119 -10.43 1.18 8.91
N GLU A 120 -9.29 0.84 9.49
CA GLU A 120 -8.45 1.74 10.26
C GLU A 120 -8.04 2.98 9.46
N ASN A 121 -7.71 2.84 8.17
CA ASN A 121 -7.35 3.99 7.33
C ASN A 121 -8.52 4.98 7.17
N ILE A 122 -9.76 4.46 7.13
CA ILE A 122 -10.98 5.30 7.08
C ILE A 122 -11.19 5.99 8.43
N THR A 123 -11.11 5.24 9.53
CA THR A 123 -11.36 5.76 10.88
C THR A 123 -10.26 6.71 11.34
N PHE A 124 -9.00 6.53 10.93
CA PHE A 124 -7.94 7.51 11.13
C PHE A 124 -8.25 8.86 10.49
N SER A 125 -8.89 8.88 9.32
CA SER A 125 -9.24 10.15 8.65
C SER A 125 -10.26 11.00 9.40
N VAL A 126 -11.03 10.38 10.31
CA VAL A 126 -11.99 11.03 11.20
C VAL A 126 -11.59 10.97 12.68
N HIS A 127 -10.30 10.77 12.96
CA HIS A 127 -9.68 10.71 14.30
C HIS A 127 -10.20 9.55 15.21
N LEU A 128 -10.80 8.52 14.63
CA LEU A 128 -11.28 7.33 15.32
C LEU A 128 -10.43 6.07 15.06
N GLY A 129 -9.25 6.19 14.45
CA GLY A 129 -8.40 5.05 14.05
C GLY A 129 -8.02 4.10 15.18
N ASN A 130 -7.95 4.59 16.42
CA ASN A 130 -7.69 3.79 17.61
C ASN A 130 -8.96 3.24 18.28
N ASN A 131 -10.15 3.56 17.78
CA ASN A 131 -11.42 3.11 18.33
C ASN A 131 -11.80 1.75 17.75
N ARG A 132 -11.60 0.68 18.54
CA ARG A 132 -11.91 -0.69 18.12
C ARG A 132 -13.36 -0.86 17.65
N ARG A 133 -14.33 -0.29 18.38
CA ARG A 133 -15.77 -0.42 18.02
C ARG A 133 -16.06 0.23 16.68
N ALA A 134 -15.43 1.37 16.38
CA ALA A 134 -15.57 2.03 15.08
C ALA A 134 -14.97 1.18 13.95
N ASN A 135 -13.80 0.58 14.16
CA ASN A 135 -13.18 -0.31 13.20
C ASN A 135 -14.02 -1.57 12.97
N ASP A 136 -14.45 -2.25 14.05
CA ASP A 136 -15.31 -3.44 13.98
C ASP A 136 -16.62 -3.16 13.24
N PHE A 137 -17.23 -1.98 13.45
CA PHE A 137 -18.42 -1.54 12.71
C PHE A 137 -18.14 -1.47 11.20
N VAL A 138 -17.04 -0.88 10.78
CA VAL A 138 -16.68 -0.77 9.36
C VAL A 138 -16.37 -2.15 8.76
N TYR A 139 -15.61 -3.02 9.49
CA TYR A 139 -15.38 -4.40 9.05
C TYR A 139 -16.69 -5.15 8.82
N ASN A 140 -17.61 -5.12 9.79
CA ASN A 140 -18.90 -5.78 9.69
C ASN A 140 -19.74 -5.19 8.54
N ARG A 141 -19.74 -3.85 8.38
CA ARG A 141 -20.46 -3.20 7.29
C ARG A 141 -19.92 -3.63 5.91
N PHE A 142 -18.62 -3.68 5.74
CA PHE A 142 -17.99 -4.16 4.51
C PHE A 142 -18.30 -5.63 4.25
N ARG A 143 -18.21 -6.48 5.29
CA ARG A 143 -18.59 -7.88 5.21
C ARG A 143 -20.00 -8.05 4.67
N ASP A 144 -20.98 -7.44 5.36
CA ASP A 144 -22.40 -7.69 5.11
C ASP A 144 -22.90 -7.06 3.80
N THR A 145 -22.32 -5.94 3.39
CA THR A 145 -22.77 -5.24 2.18
C THR A 145 -22.05 -5.63 0.91
N PHE A 146 -20.85 -6.21 1.02
CA PHE A 146 -20.01 -6.44 -0.13
C PHE A 146 -19.26 -7.78 -0.09
N PHE A 147 -18.36 -8.00 0.85
CA PHE A 147 -17.37 -9.08 0.76
C PHE A 147 -17.96 -10.50 0.94
N ASN A 148 -18.99 -10.71 1.76
CA ASN A 148 -19.62 -12.03 1.91
C ASN A 148 -20.48 -12.46 0.68
N ARG A 149 -20.44 -11.67 -0.39
CA ARG A 149 -21.05 -12.02 -1.69
C ARG A 149 -20.03 -12.62 -2.67
N PHE A 150 -18.76 -12.71 -2.27
CA PHE A 150 -17.69 -13.30 -3.07
C PHE A 150 -17.29 -14.65 -2.50
N THR A 151 -16.96 -15.61 -3.39
CA THR A 151 -16.35 -16.88 -3.00
C THR A 151 -14.84 -16.75 -2.82
N HIS A 152 -14.20 -15.81 -3.52
CA HIS A 152 -12.76 -15.58 -3.49
C HIS A 152 -12.40 -14.12 -3.21
N ILE A 153 -11.55 -13.89 -2.21
CA ILE A 153 -11.03 -12.56 -1.84
C ILE A 153 -9.50 -12.58 -1.81
N HIS A 154 -8.89 -11.70 -2.57
CA HIS A 154 -7.47 -11.37 -2.49
C HIS A 154 -7.19 -10.55 -1.22
N CYS A 155 -6.30 -11.04 -0.37
CA CYS A 155 -5.80 -10.38 0.83
C CYS A 155 -4.31 -10.08 0.65
N PRO A 156 -3.84 -8.82 0.77
CA PRO A 156 -2.43 -8.50 0.52
C PRO A 156 -1.46 -9.03 1.58
N SER A 157 -1.96 -9.48 2.73
CA SER A 157 -1.13 -10.05 3.80
C SER A 157 -1.90 -11.07 4.65
N ARG A 158 -1.13 -11.91 5.38
CA ARG A 158 -1.70 -12.85 6.36
C ARG A 158 -2.47 -12.13 7.46
N MET A 159 -1.94 -11.01 7.96
CA MET A 159 -2.61 -10.19 8.97
C MET A 159 -4.01 -9.77 8.51
N ILE A 160 -4.16 -9.30 7.28
CA ILE A 160 -5.47 -8.95 6.71
C ILE A 160 -6.38 -10.18 6.62
N ALA A 161 -5.90 -11.30 6.13
CA ALA A 161 -6.69 -12.53 6.06
C ALA A 161 -7.17 -12.96 7.46
N ASP A 162 -6.33 -12.87 8.48
CA ASP A 162 -6.69 -13.21 9.86
C ASP A 162 -7.70 -12.23 10.46
N GLN A 163 -7.56 -10.93 10.20
CA GLN A 163 -8.56 -9.93 10.57
C GLN A 163 -9.92 -10.21 9.93
N LEU A 164 -9.95 -10.57 8.64
CA LEU A 164 -11.20 -10.90 7.95
C LEU A 164 -11.86 -12.16 8.55
N ARG A 165 -11.09 -13.22 8.85
CA ARG A 165 -11.60 -14.43 9.55
C ARG A 165 -12.20 -14.07 10.91
N GLN A 166 -11.51 -13.25 11.71
CA GLN A 166 -11.99 -12.80 13.02
C GLN A 166 -13.31 -12.02 12.94
N HIS A 167 -13.55 -11.31 11.83
CA HIS A 167 -14.79 -10.57 11.59
C HIS A 167 -15.86 -11.40 10.84
N GLY A 168 -15.67 -12.73 10.69
CA GLY A 168 -16.67 -13.63 10.11
C GLY A 168 -16.85 -13.52 8.60
N TYR A 169 -15.81 -13.19 7.86
CA TYR A 169 -15.80 -13.29 6.40
C TYR A 169 -15.73 -14.75 6.00
N THR A 170 -16.61 -15.18 5.09
CA THR A 170 -16.82 -16.60 4.74
C THR A 170 -16.14 -17.03 3.46
N ALA A 171 -15.64 -16.08 2.65
CA ALA A 171 -14.96 -16.37 1.40
C ALA A 171 -13.64 -17.15 1.59
N GLN A 172 -13.19 -17.83 0.56
CA GLN A 172 -11.81 -18.30 0.47
C GLN A 172 -10.86 -17.12 0.36
N LEU A 173 -9.97 -16.96 1.36
CA LEU A 173 -9.04 -15.85 1.45
C LEU A 173 -7.70 -16.24 0.83
N HIS A 174 -7.34 -15.59 -0.27
CA HIS A 174 -6.08 -15.78 -0.97
C HIS A 174 -5.07 -14.74 -0.50
N VAL A 175 -4.03 -15.17 0.21
CA VAL A 175 -2.96 -14.28 0.65
C VAL A 175 -1.99 -14.09 -0.52
N ILE A 176 -2.13 -12.97 -1.21
CA ILE A 176 -1.36 -12.62 -2.40
C ILE A 176 -0.75 -11.23 -2.19
N SER A 177 0.56 -11.11 -2.23
CA SER A 177 1.26 -9.81 -2.13
C SER A 177 0.85 -8.88 -3.29
N ASN A 178 0.88 -7.56 -3.06
CA ASN A 178 0.79 -6.59 -4.15
C ASN A 178 2.01 -6.60 -5.08
N GLY A 179 3.06 -7.27 -4.67
CA GLY A 179 4.24 -7.55 -5.45
C GLY A 179 5.22 -6.39 -5.60
N ILE A 180 6.49 -6.72 -5.67
CA ILE A 180 7.58 -5.79 -5.93
C ILE A 180 7.82 -5.74 -7.43
N SER A 181 7.80 -4.54 -8.01
CA SER A 181 8.15 -4.35 -9.42
C SER A 181 9.62 -4.72 -9.66
N PRO A 182 9.96 -5.38 -10.79
CA PRO A 182 11.34 -5.73 -11.12
C PRO A 182 12.28 -4.53 -11.29
N ALA A 183 11.76 -3.30 -11.28
CA ALA A 183 12.57 -2.09 -11.25
C ALA A 183 13.30 -1.88 -9.92
N TYR A 184 12.79 -2.49 -8.82
CA TYR A 184 13.41 -2.43 -7.50
C TYR A 184 14.26 -3.68 -7.28
N PHE A 185 15.58 -3.49 -7.27
CA PHE A 185 16.55 -4.55 -7.05
C PHE A 185 17.76 -4.01 -6.31
N TYR A 186 18.56 -4.89 -5.72
CA TYR A 186 19.75 -4.52 -4.97
C TYR A 186 20.74 -3.73 -5.84
N GLN A 187 20.93 -2.47 -5.51
CA GLN A 187 21.92 -1.59 -6.11
C GLN A 187 22.30 -0.47 -5.14
N LYS A 188 23.58 -0.31 -4.88
CA LYS A 188 24.09 0.88 -4.20
C LYS A 188 24.47 1.93 -5.23
N ARG A 189 24.22 3.18 -4.90
CA ARG A 189 24.55 4.35 -5.72
C ARG A 189 25.48 5.28 -4.95
N GLU A 190 26.31 5.99 -5.67
CA GLU A 190 27.11 7.06 -5.09
C GLU A 190 26.21 8.13 -4.48
N LYS A 191 26.55 8.57 -3.27
CA LYS A 191 25.79 9.59 -2.57
C LYS A 191 25.98 10.96 -3.22
N GLU A 192 24.89 11.68 -3.42
CA GLU A 192 24.92 13.08 -3.80
C GLU A 192 25.58 13.94 -2.72
N ASP A 193 26.05 15.12 -3.08
CA ASP A 193 26.90 15.95 -2.20
C ASP A 193 26.27 16.23 -0.84
N PHE A 194 24.94 16.45 -0.77
CA PHE A 194 24.24 16.70 0.49
C PHE A 194 24.16 15.47 1.42
N LEU A 195 24.42 14.27 0.90
CA LEU A 195 24.44 13.01 1.64
C LEU A 195 25.85 12.53 1.97
N LYS A 196 26.90 13.10 1.37
CA LYS A 196 28.30 12.72 1.62
C LYS A 196 28.65 12.92 3.10
N GLY A 197 29.25 11.91 3.71
CA GLY A 197 29.63 11.93 5.13
C GLY A 197 28.45 11.83 6.12
N LYS A 198 27.21 11.66 5.64
CA LYS A 198 26.01 11.48 6.46
C LYS A 198 25.49 10.06 6.38
N PHE A 199 24.82 9.64 7.44
CA PHE A 199 24.03 8.42 7.49
C PHE A 199 22.58 8.76 7.11
N ALA A 200 22.16 8.36 5.92
CA ALA A 200 20.88 8.71 5.33
C ALA A 200 19.79 7.73 5.79
N VAL A 201 18.80 8.26 6.53
CA VAL A 201 17.62 7.52 7.02
C VAL A 201 16.43 7.90 6.17
N LEU A 202 15.81 6.93 5.50
CA LEU A 202 14.70 7.13 4.57
C LEU A 202 13.39 6.60 5.14
N MET A 203 12.33 7.38 4.99
CA MET A 203 10.95 6.90 5.11
C MET A 203 10.14 7.34 3.88
N ILE A 204 9.41 6.40 3.29
CA ILE A 204 8.56 6.64 2.11
C ILE A 204 7.09 6.49 2.52
N GLY A 205 6.27 7.49 2.22
CA GLY A 205 4.84 7.39 2.46
C GLY A 205 4.13 8.74 2.50
N ARG A 206 2.79 8.68 2.43
CA ARG A 206 1.96 9.87 2.55
C ARG A 206 2.14 10.53 3.93
N TYR A 207 2.16 11.85 3.98
CA TYR A 207 2.23 12.58 5.26
C TYR A 207 0.84 12.63 5.89
N SER A 208 0.56 11.65 6.75
CA SER A 208 -0.74 11.43 7.40
C SER A 208 -0.59 10.85 8.80
N GLY A 209 -1.63 10.94 9.59
CA GLY A 209 -1.57 10.58 11.02
C GLY A 209 -1.16 9.15 11.30
N GLU A 210 -1.64 8.21 10.50
CA GLU A 210 -1.35 6.77 10.62
C GLU A 210 0.10 6.40 10.26
N LYS A 211 0.80 7.24 9.49
CA LYS A 211 2.20 6.99 9.08
C LYS A 211 3.23 7.34 10.14
N ARG A 212 2.88 8.15 11.12
CA ARG A 212 3.70 8.44 12.30
C ARG A 212 5.12 8.91 12.01
N GLN A 213 5.31 9.76 10.98
CA GLN A 213 6.61 10.39 10.70
C GLN A 213 7.16 11.18 11.92
N ASP A 214 6.26 11.65 12.79
CA ASP A 214 6.61 12.32 14.06
C ASP A 214 7.51 11.44 14.95
N VAL A 215 7.26 10.12 14.98
CA VAL A 215 8.06 9.15 15.75
C VAL A 215 9.48 9.07 15.20
N LEU A 216 9.65 9.04 13.88
CA LEU A 216 10.96 9.00 13.24
C LEU A 216 11.74 10.31 13.45
N ILE A 217 11.10 11.47 13.28
CA ILE A 217 11.73 12.77 13.52
C ILE A 217 12.26 12.84 14.98
N ASN A 218 11.41 12.47 15.95
CA ASN A 218 11.81 12.46 17.36
C ASN A 218 12.90 11.40 17.65
N ALA A 219 12.94 10.27 16.94
CA ALA A 219 13.98 9.27 17.08
C ALA A 219 15.33 9.78 16.56
N CYS A 220 15.36 10.42 15.39
CA CYS A 220 16.57 11.05 14.85
C CYS A 220 17.13 12.12 15.80
N ALA A 221 16.24 12.92 16.43
CA ALA A 221 16.65 13.92 17.42
C ALA A 221 17.20 13.32 18.72
N LYS A 222 16.78 12.10 19.10
CA LYS A 222 17.23 11.39 20.31
C LYS A 222 18.44 10.49 20.06
N SER A 223 18.83 10.28 18.82
CA SER A 223 20.00 9.46 18.44
C SER A 223 21.29 10.05 19.05
N ARG A 224 22.17 9.21 19.52
CA ARG A 224 23.55 9.60 19.93
C ARG A 224 24.36 10.18 18.77
N HIS A 225 23.96 9.85 17.54
CA HIS A 225 24.60 10.25 16.29
C HIS A 225 23.79 11.31 15.51
N ALA A 226 22.90 12.05 16.19
CA ALA A 226 21.96 13.01 15.56
C ALA A 226 22.64 13.96 14.54
N SER A 227 23.86 14.46 14.84
CA SER A 227 24.63 15.33 13.94
C SER A 227 25.11 14.66 12.66
N HIS A 228 25.21 13.33 12.63
CA HIS A 228 25.61 12.53 11.47
C HIS A 228 24.42 12.02 10.66
N LEU A 229 23.19 12.08 11.19
CA LEU A 229 22.00 11.61 10.50
C LEU A 229 21.51 12.62 9.47
N GLN A 230 21.10 12.15 8.31
CA GLN A 230 20.32 12.90 7.33
C GLN A 230 18.96 12.25 7.16
N LEU A 231 17.90 12.89 7.62
CA LEU A 231 16.54 12.41 7.45
C LEU A 231 16.00 12.77 6.06
N ILE A 232 15.41 11.77 5.38
CA ILE A 232 14.72 11.90 4.10
C ILE A 232 13.30 11.38 4.27
N LEU A 233 12.32 12.26 4.12
CA LEU A 233 10.91 11.93 4.09
C LEU A 233 10.42 12.04 2.65
N ALA A 234 10.22 10.91 1.99
CA ALA A 234 9.76 10.84 0.60
C ALA A 234 8.24 10.75 0.55
N GLY A 235 7.57 11.86 0.27
CA GLY A 235 6.11 11.89 0.23
C GLY A 235 5.51 13.28 0.22
N LYS A 236 4.19 13.31 0.32
CA LYS A 236 3.38 14.53 0.51
C LYS A 236 2.10 14.17 1.25
N GLY A 237 1.43 15.16 1.84
CA GLY A 237 0.15 14.90 2.50
C GLY A 237 -0.29 15.99 3.47
N PRO A 238 -1.45 15.80 4.11
CA PRO A 238 -2.11 16.84 4.90
C PRO A 238 -1.31 17.29 6.14
N THR A 239 -0.39 16.47 6.66
CA THR A 239 0.40 16.81 7.86
C THR A 239 1.74 17.47 7.53
N GLU A 240 2.03 17.79 6.26
CA GLU A 240 3.33 18.30 5.82
C GLU A 240 3.80 19.53 6.61
N LYS A 241 2.95 20.54 6.77
CA LYS A 241 3.32 21.78 7.53
C LYS A 241 3.72 21.47 8.96
N LYS A 242 2.99 20.54 9.62
CA LYS A 242 3.29 20.12 11.00
C LYS A 242 4.63 19.38 11.07
N LEU A 243 4.90 18.50 10.10
CA LEU A 243 6.14 17.73 10.05
C LEU A 243 7.35 18.61 9.75
N ARG A 244 7.24 19.58 8.83
CA ARG A 244 8.32 20.56 8.55
C ARG A 244 8.70 21.33 9.81
N ARG A 245 7.71 21.88 10.50
CA ARG A 245 7.94 22.59 11.76
C ARG A 245 8.62 21.67 12.80
N LEU A 246 8.18 20.43 12.95
CA LEU A 246 8.78 19.48 13.87
C LEU A 246 10.25 19.16 13.51
N CYS A 247 10.57 19.05 12.21
CA CYS A 247 11.94 18.87 11.75
C CYS A 247 12.81 20.07 12.10
N GLU A 248 12.34 21.29 11.84
CA GLU A 248 13.05 22.54 12.14
C GLU A 248 13.34 22.69 13.65
N GLU A 249 12.36 22.30 14.50
CA GLU A 249 12.49 22.41 15.96
C GLU A 249 13.38 21.32 16.58
N ARG A 250 13.55 20.15 15.95
CA ARG A 250 14.11 18.97 16.60
C ARG A 250 15.42 18.45 16.00
N LEU A 251 15.62 18.58 14.70
CA LEU A 251 16.71 17.92 14.00
C LEU A 251 17.99 18.74 13.99
N ALA A 252 19.13 18.07 14.14
CA ALA A 252 20.45 18.67 14.02
C ALA A 252 20.80 19.06 12.57
N ASN A 253 20.30 18.29 11.58
CA ASN A 253 20.44 18.59 10.15
C ASN A 253 19.06 18.82 9.55
N PRO A 254 18.88 19.77 8.62
CA PRO A 254 17.61 19.98 7.92
C PRO A 254 17.14 18.71 7.21
N ALA A 255 15.88 18.32 7.42
CA ALA A 255 15.33 17.16 6.72
C ALA A 255 15.07 17.46 5.24
N VAL A 256 15.30 16.48 4.38
CA VAL A 256 14.84 16.51 2.98
C VAL A 256 13.40 16.00 2.94
N MET A 257 12.47 16.84 2.50
CA MET A 257 11.05 16.50 2.41
C MET A 257 10.58 16.74 0.99
N GLU A 258 10.48 15.68 0.19
CA GLU A 258 10.17 15.75 -1.24
C GLU A 258 9.22 14.64 -1.70
N PHE A 259 8.49 14.92 -2.78
CA PHE A 259 7.72 13.93 -3.52
C PHE A 259 8.44 13.58 -4.81
N TYR A 260 9.08 12.42 -4.83
CA TYR A 260 9.90 11.97 -5.95
C TYR A 260 9.06 11.32 -7.06
N SER A 261 9.52 11.44 -8.31
CA SER A 261 9.09 10.56 -9.40
C SER A 261 9.53 9.11 -9.11
N PRO A 262 8.88 8.09 -9.67
CA PRO A 262 9.27 6.69 -9.43
C PRO A 262 10.75 6.40 -9.70
N GLN A 263 11.29 6.92 -10.81
CA GLN A 263 12.69 6.74 -11.16
C GLN A 263 13.62 7.41 -10.15
N ARG A 264 13.32 8.65 -9.77
CA ARG A 264 14.10 9.40 -8.80
C ARG A 264 14.04 8.78 -7.40
N LEU A 265 12.91 8.17 -7.04
CA LEU A 265 12.77 7.45 -5.78
C LEU A 265 13.71 6.24 -5.70
N ILE A 266 13.81 5.44 -6.77
CA ILE A 266 14.73 4.31 -6.86
C ILE A 266 16.19 4.79 -6.72
N GLU A 267 16.56 5.91 -7.34
CA GLU A 267 17.87 6.51 -7.21
C GLU A 267 18.17 6.94 -5.76
N MET A 268 17.20 7.58 -5.11
CA MET A 268 17.32 8.01 -3.72
C MET A 268 17.43 6.83 -2.76
N ILE A 269 16.64 5.76 -2.95
CA ILE A 269 16.74 4.53 -2.15
C ILE A 269 18.17 3.97 -2.23
N GLY A 270 18.79 3.91 -3.42
CA GLY A 270 20.14 3.40 -3.61
C GLY A 270 21.25 4.20 -2.90
N GLN A 271 20.97 5.46 -2.52
CA GLN A 271 21.90 6.36 -1.83
C GLN A 271 21.74 6.36 -0.30
N CYS A 272 20.64 5.80 0.21
CA CYS A 272 20.35 5.76 1.64
C CYS A 272 21.05 4.60 2.34
N ASP A 273 21.12 4.66 3.67
CA ASP A 273 21.77 3.68 4.53
C ASP A 273 20.78 2.82 5.32
N LEU A 274 19.59 3.37 5.64
CA LEU A 274 18.58 2.70 6.45
C LEU A 274 17.18 3.11 5.98
N TYR A 275 16.24 2.17 5.98
CA TYR A 275 14.84 2.45 5.81
C TYR A 275 14.10 2.36 7.15
N VAL A 276 13.17 3.26 7.42
CA VAL A 276 12.37 3.22 8.64
C VAL A 276 10.89 3.25 8.29
N HIS A 277 10.10 2.41 8.95
CA HIS A 277 8.66 2.33 8.78
C HIS A 277 7.93 2.44 10.11
N THR A 278 7.36 3.62 10.39
CA THR A 278 6.74 3.94 11.67
C THR A 278 5.22 3.79 11.70
N SER A 279 4.60 3.32 10.62
CA SER A 279 3.14 3.32 10.45
C SER A 279 2.40 2.50 11.51
N ASP A 280 1.30 3.06 12.01
CA ASP A 280 0.37 2.38 12.93
C ASP A 280 -0.59 1.41 12.20
N ALA A 281 -0.93 1.67 10.94
CA ALA A 281 -1.83 0.84 10.13
C ALA A 281 -1.29 0.67 8.71
N GLU A 282 -1.18 -0.59 8.28
CA GLU A 282 -0.74 -0.99 6.92
C GLU A 282 -1.32 -2.34 6.52
N ILE A 283 -1.82 -2.43 5.31
CA ILE A 283 -2.27 -3.71 4.76
C ILE A 283 -1.11 -4.58 4.28
N GLU A 284 -0.01 -3.96 3.81
CA GLU A 284 1.20 -4.66 3.35
C GLU A 284 2.46 -3.78 3.40
N ALA A 285 2.37 -2.46 3.16
CA ALA A 285 3.50 -1.54 3.10
C ALA A 285 4.46 -1.76 1.90
N MET A 286 3.96 -1.58 0.68
CA MET A 286 4.75 -1.70 -0.55
C MET A 286 6.07 -0.92 -0.52
N SER A 287 6.07 0.29 0.06
CA SER A 287 7.28 1.11 0.17
C SER A 287 8.39 0.47 1.02
N CYS A 288 8.02 -0.34 2.03
CA CYS A 288 8.97 -1.11 2.81
C CYS A 288 9.58 -2.23 1.95
N MET A 289 8.73 -2.97 1.22
CA MET A 289 9.19 -4.02 0.31
C MET A 289 10.11 -3.47 -0.79
N GLU A 290 9.76 -2.36 -1.39
CA GLU A 290 10.57 -1.68 -2.41
C GLU A 290 11.93 -1.22 -1.86
N ALA A 291 11.97 -0.71 -0.63
CA ALA A 291 13.20 -0.29 0.02
C ALA A 291 14.13 -1.47 0.33
N PHE A 292 13.62 -2.57 0.91
CA PHE A 292 14.47 -3.71 1.20
C PHE A 292 14.87 -4.51 -0.06
N ALA A 293 14.05 -4.50 -1.11
CA ALA A 293 14.45 -5.06 -2.41
C ALA A 293 15.66 -4.34 -3.01
N CYS A 294 15.77 -3.04 -2.77
CA CYS A 294 16.94 -2.24 -3.14
C CYS A 294 18.12 -2.40 -2.13
N GLY A 295 17.96 -3.19 -1.09
CA GLY A 295 19.01 -3.52 -0.12
C GLY A 295 19.04 -2.59 1.10
N LEU A 296 18.00 -1.80 1.41
CA LEU A 296 17.96 -1.11 2.69
C LEU A 296 17.46 -2.03 3.79
N VAL A 297 18.17 -2.06 4.91
CA VAL A 297 17.67 -2.73 6.13
C VAL A 297 16.49 -1.94 6.64
N PRO A 298 15.29 -2.56 6.81
CA PRO A 298 14.14 -1.87 7.36
C PRO A 298 14.13 -1.92 8.88
N VAL A 299 13.76 -0.82 9.54
CA VAL A 299 13.43 -0.75 10.96
C VAL A 299 11.94 -0.42 11.07
N ILE A 300 11.16 -1.36 11.62
CA ILE A 300 9.70 -1.43 11.47
C ILE A 300 9.00 -1.33 12.81
N ALA A 301 7.98 -0.50 12.91
CA ALA A 301 7.12 -0.40 14.08
C ALA A 301 6.25 -1.67 14.27
N GLN A 302 6.28 -2.27 15.45
CA GLN A 302 5.42 -3.40 15.82
C GLN A 302 4.02 -2.89 16.20
N SER A 303 3.19 -2.63 15.20
CA SER A 303 1.78 -2.29 15.42
C SER A 303 0.88 -3.49 15.13
N PRO A 304 -0.12 -3.78 15.97
CA PRO A 304 -1.07 -4.88 15.73
C PRO A 304 -2.02 -4.61 14.55
N ARG A 305 -2.01 -3.40 14.00
CA ARG A 305 -2.81 -3.01 12.84
C ARG A 305 -1.98 -2.89 11.56
N SER A 306 -0.70 -3.26 11.62
CA SER A 306 0.22 -3.19 10.49
C SER A 306 0.73 -4.57 10.13
N ALA A 307 0.64 -4.94 8.86
CA ALA A 307 1.23 -6.16 8.33
C ALA A 307 2.76 -6.07 8.17
N THR A 308 3.35 -4.87 8.26
CA THR A 308 4.76 -4.63 7.95
C THR A 308 5.74 -5.44 8.82
N PRO A 309 5.47 -5.73 10.12
CA PRO A 309 6.35 -6.57 10.94
C PRO A 309 6.65 -7.96 10.37
N GLN A 310 5.80 -8.50 9.48
CA GLN A 310 6.03 -9.78 8.80
C GLN A 310 7.31 -9.79 7.94
N PHE A 311 7.81 -8.62 7.54
CA PHE A 311 9.01 -8.48 6.71
C PHE A 311 10.31 -8.46 7.53
N ALA A 312 10.24 -8.36 8.85
CA ALA A 312 11.44 -8.35 9.69
C ALA A 312 12.12 -9.74 9.67
N LEU A 313 13.37 -9.77 9.27
CA LEU A 313 14.17 -11.01 9.27
C LEU A 313 14.68 -11.38 10.67
N ASP A 314 14.80 -10.39 11.56
CA ASP A 314 15.11 -10.59 12.98
C ASP A 314 14.65 -9.39 13.84
N GLU A 315 14.81 -9.49 15.17
CA GLU A 315 14.35 -8.49 16.13
C GLU A 315 15.06 -7.13 16.04
N ARG A 316 16.25 -7.07 15.43
CA ARG A 316 16.98 -5.81 15.23
C ARG A 316 16.26 -4.87 14.26
N SER A 317 15.40 -5.43 13.42
CA SER A 317 14.53 -4.68 12.51
C SER A 317 13.19 -4.27 13.11
N LEU A 318 12.97 -4.49 14.41
CA LEU A 318 11.70 -4.21 15.07
C LEU A 318 11.86 -3.23 16.22
N PHE A 319 10.84 -2.38 16.43
CA PHE A 319 10.73 -1.52 17.61
C PHE A 319 9.25 -1.35 18.02
N PRO A 320 8.93 -1.10 19.30
CA PRO A 320 7.55 -0.88 19.77
C PRO A 320 6.93 0.34 19.07
N ALA A 321 5.72 0.19 18.53
CA ALA A 321 5.03 1.27 17.82
C ALA A 321 4.88 2.53 18.71
N GLY A 322 5.24 3.69 18.15
CA GLY A 322 5.19 4.98 18.84
C GLY A 322 6.38 5.27 19.78
N ASP A 323 7.26 4.31 20.06
CA ASP A 323 8.44 4.51 20.92
C ASP A 323 9.63 5.06 20.13
N SER A 324 9.75 6.40 20.10
CA SER A 324 10.86 7.07 19.44
C SER A 324 12.22 6.84 20.11
N ALA A 325 12.27 6.47 21.40
CA ALA A 325 13.53 6.16 22.09
C ALA A 325 14.03 4.76 21.70
N ALA A 326 13.13 3.78 21.59
CA ALA A 326 13.47 2.46 21.08
C ALA A 326 13.92 2.54 19.61
N LEU A 327 13.23 3.33 18.77
CA LEU A 327 13.63 3.55 17.39
C LEU A 327 15.01 4.22 17.29
N ALA A 328 15.31 5.23 18.14
CA ALA A 328 16.63 5.84 18.18
C ALA A 328 17.74 4.81 18.44
N ARG A 329 17.53 3.91 19.43
CA ARG A 329 18.49 2.81 19.71
C ARG A 329 18.68 1.87 18.53
N ARG A 330 17.64 1.60 17.71
CA ARG A 330 17.78 0.79 16.49
C ARG A 330 18.56 1.53 15.40
N ILE A 331 18.32 2.84 15.23
CA ILE A 331 19.08 3.66 14.27
C ILE A 331 20.57 3.70 14.69
N ASP A 332 20.84 3.95 15.98
CA ASP A 332 22.21 3.96 16.54
C ASP A 332 22.90 2.62 16.32
N TYR A 333 22.21 1.49 16.57
CA TYR A 333 22.76 0.16 16.32
C TYR A 333 23.21 -0.03 14.86
N TRP A 334 22.35 0.27 13.89
CA TRP A 334 22.70 0.10 12.47
C TRP A 334 23.72 1.12 11.96
N PHE A 335 23.86 2.26 12.63
CA PHE A 335 24.96 3.21 12.40
C PHE A 335 26.29 2.64 12.87
N GLU A 336 26.32 2.06 14.07
CA GLU A 336 27.53 1.56 14.74
C GLU A 336 28.03 0.21 14.21
N HIS A 337 27.16 -0.57 13.53
CA HIS A 337 27.47 -1.91 13.02
C HIS A 337 27.38 -1.98 11.49
N PRO A 338 28.26 -1.28 10.76
CA PRO A 338 28.19 -1.20 9.29
C PRO A 338 28.40 -2.54 8.60
N GLU A 339 29.18 -3.47 9.16
CA GLU A 339 29.42 -4.80 8.57
C GLU A 339 28.16 -5.66 8.65
N GLU A 340 27.54 -5.72 9.83
CA GLU A 340 26.29 -6.47 10.01
C GLU A 340 25.16 -5.87 9.15
N ARG A 341 25.12 -4.53 9.01
CA ARG A 341 24.17 -3.87 8.12
C ARG A 341 24.36 -4.32 6.68
N ARG A 342 25.61 -4.36 6.16
CA ARG A 342 25.90 -4.82 4.79
C ARG A 342 25.51 -6.28 4.55
N GLU A 343 25.68 -7.14 5.55
CA GLU A 343 25.20 -8.52 5.48
C GLU A 343 23.68 -8.56 5.41
N MET A 344 23.00 -7.84 6.29
CA MET A 344 21.54 -7.78 6.32
C MET A 344 20.95 -7.15 5.06
N GLU A 345 21.57 -6.16 4.45
CA GLU A 345 21.17 -5.58 3.18
C GLU A 345 21.03 -6.65 2.08
N LYS A 346 21.99 -7.56 1.98
CA LYS A 346 21.94 -8.67 1.01
C LYS A 346 20.84 -9.67 1.34
N ARG A 347 20.69 -10.04 2.61
CA ARG A 347 19.62 -10.96 3.05
C ARG A 347 18.23 -10.40 2.79
N TYR A 348 18.03 -9.11 3.04
CA TYR A 348 16.76 -8.43 2.74
C TYR A 348 16.47 -8.36 1.24
N ALA A 349 17.45 -8.03 0.42
CA ALA A 349 17.31 -8.03 -1.02
C ALA A 349 17.02 -9.43 -1.58
N GLU A 350 17.57 -10.49 -0.99
CA GLU A 350 17.27 -11.86 -1.36
C GLU A 350 15.84 -12.26 -0.97
N SER A 351 15.40 -11.92 0.25
CA SER A 351 14.03 -12.19 0.71
C SER A 351 12.96 -11.47 -0.12
N ALA A 352 13.32 -10.39 -0.80
CA ALA A 352 12.41 -9.66 -1.70
C ALA A 352 11.89 -10.53 -2.87
N ARG A 353 12.60 -11.59 -3.25
CA ARG A 353 12.20 -12.51 -4.33
C ARG A 353 10.86 -13.20 -4.04
N ASP A 354 10.58 -13.48 -2.77
CA ASP A 354 9.34 -14.13 -2.34
C ASP A 354 8.12 -13.23 -2.60
N TYR A 355 8.34 -11.93 -2.72
CA TYR A 355 7.32 -10.91 -2.95
C TYR A 355 7.34 -10.35 -4.37
N SER A 356 7.88 -11.09 -5.35
CA SER A 356 7.93 -10.61 -6.73
C SER A 356 6.54 -10.38 -7.32
N LEU A 357 6.40 -9.35 -8.15
CA LEU A 357 5.14 -9.06 -8.86
C LEU A 357 4.71 -10.23 -9.74
N GLU A 358 5.65 -10.95 -10.34
CA GLU A 358 5.37 -12.13 -11.16
C GLU A 358 4.68 -13.22 -10.36
N ASN A 359 5.19 -13.58 -9.17
CA ASN A 359 4.55 -14.55 -8.28
C ASN A 359 3.14 -14.11 -7.88
N SER A 360 2.96 -12.81 -7.60
CA SER A 360 1.66 -12.24 -7.28
C SER A 360 0.65 -12.38 -8.42
N ILE A 361 1.10 -12.16 -9.65
CA ILE A 361 0.25 -12.31 -10.84
C ILE A 361 -0.14 -13.76 -11.09
N LEU A 362 0.80 -14.70 -10.98
CA LEU A 362 0.50 -16.13 -11.13
C LEU A 362 -0.56 -16.62 -10.12
N GLN A 363 -0.42 -16.21 -8.84
CA GLN A 363 -1.40 -16.53 -7.81
C GLN A 363 -2.76 -15.85 -8.05
N THR A 364 -2.76 -14.63 -8.56
CA THR A 364 -3.99 -13.90 -8.91
C THR A 364 -4.72 -14.57 -10.08
N GLU A 365 -3.98 -15.00 -11.11
CA GLU A 365 -4.55 -15.75 -12.24
C GLU A 365 -5.14 -17.07 -11.79
N GLU A 366 -4.50 -17.76 -10.84
CA GLU A 366 -5.04 -19.01 -10.29
C GLU A 366 -6.35 -18.76 -9.53
N MET A 367 -6.41 -17.73 -8.69
CA MET A 367 -7.66 -17.32 -8.04
C MET A 367 -8.76 -17.01 -9.07
N PHE A 368 -8.44 -16.36 -10.18
CA PHE A 368 -9.42 -16.09 -11.24
C PHE A 368 -9.89 -17.36 -11.93
N ARG A 369 -8.99 -18.33 -12.20
CA ARG A 369 -9.36 -19.63 -12.79
C ARG A 369 -10.29 -20.42 -11.86
N MET A 370 -10.03 -20.41 -10.55
CA MET A 370 -10.90 -21.06 -9.55
C MET A 370 -12.31 -20.45 -9.60
N ALA A 371 -12.43 -19.11 -9.56
CA ALA A 371 -13.73 -18.44 -9.63
C ALA A 371 -14.48 -18.71 -10.96
N ILE A 372 -13.76 -18.83 -12.08
CA ILE A 372 -14.35 -19.17 -13.38
C ILE A 372 -14.86 -20.61 -13.38
N HIS A 373 -14.11 -21.54 -12.81
CA HIS A 373 -14.48 -22.94 -12.76
C HIS A 373 -15.73 -23.19 -11.90
N GLU A 374 -15.81 -22.56 -10.73
CA GLU A 374 -16.94 -22.73 -9.79
C GLU A 374 -18.29 -22.28 -10.35
N ILE A 375 -18.33 -21.26 -11.20
CA ILE A 375 -19.60 -20.79 -11.80
C ILE A 375 -19.99 -21.61 -13.03
N ARG A 376 -19.02 -22.26 -13.70
CA ARG A 376 -19.28 -23.09 -14.88
C ARG A 376 -19.55 -24.55 -14.56
N SER A 377 -19.25 -24.99 -13.34
CA SER A 377 -19.58 -26.33 -12.80
C SER A 377 -20.97 -26.35 -12.16
#